data_ff8a1b7672b114f91748d901308a6611
#
_entry.id   ff8a1b7672b114f91748d901308a6611
#
_cell.length_a   1.000
_cell.length_b   1.000
_cell.length_c   1.000
_cell.angle_alpha   90.00
_cell.angle_beta   90.00
_cell.angle_gamma   90.00
#
_symmetry.space_group_name_H-M   'P 1'
#
loop_
_entity.id
_entity.type
_entity.pdbx_description
1 polymer ?
#
loop_
_entity_poly.entity_id
_entity_poly.type
_entity_poly.pdbx_seq_one_letter_code
_entity_poly.pdbx_strand_id
1 'polypeptide(L)'
;MITKVSVSTIYKCSLERAFKTPMLCDVSKIHTGFLILPKVTNTTDHKDWGKPGSCKKVYVAKSITQKGGFASVDNLIERKENQYWIIQVDNFQSWMLSFYKFVGRWETEKLANEKIRINYTYCLHSNNLLLFPFCWIFGKTFLKTYMKRVFENIKGMIYNKEPYQYE
;
A
#
# COMPACT_ATOMS: atom_id res chain seq x y z
N MET A 1 -19.99 3.63 0.63
CA MET A 1 -19.93 2.15 0.77
C MET A 1 -18.47 1.74 0.94
N ILE A 2 -18.22 0.59 1.61
CA ILE A 2 -16.86 0.17 1.93
C ILE A 2 -16.66 -1.28 1.47
N THR A 3 -15.60 -1.52 0.70
CA THR A 3 -15.13 -2.87 0.37
C THR A 3 -13.86 -3.17 1.16
N LYS A 4 -13.93 -4.12 2.08
CA LYS A 4 -12.77 -4.54 2.88
C LYS A 4 -12.02 -5.69 2.20
N VAL A 5 -10.70 -5.54 2.05
CA VAL A 5 -9.78 -6.52 1.47
C VAL A 5 -8.62 -6.73 2.43
N SER A 6 -8.35 -7.98 2.79
CA SER A 6 -7.25 -8.32 3.69
C SER A 6 -6.38 -9.43 3.08
N VAL A 7 -5.09 -9.33 3.30
CA VAL A 7 -4.09 -10.35 2.98
C VAL A 7 -3.15 -10.49 4.17
N SER A 8 -2.59 -11.69 4.33
CA SER A 8 -1.63 -12.00 5.39
C SER A 8 -0.47 -12.79 4.82
N THR A 9 0.70 -12.60 5.42
CA THR A 9 1.92 -13.36 5.11
C THR A 9 2.79 -13.52 6.35
N ILE A 10 3.82 -14.37 6.25
CA ILE A 10 4.82 -14.55 7.31
C ILE A 10 6.20 -14.35 6.70
N TYR A 11 6.99 -13.47 7.32
CA TYR A 11 8.40 -13.27 6.98
C TYR A 11 9.30 -13.80 8.10
N LYS A 12 10.47 -14.29 7.73
CA LYS A 12 11.56 -14.63 8.66
C LYS A 12 12.55 -13.47 8.68
N CYS A 13 12.34 -12.52 9.58
CA CYS A 13 13.16 -11.31 9.70
C CYS A 13 12.93 -10.64 11.07
N SER A 14 13.66 -9.54 11.35
CA SER A 14 13.39 -8.74 12.53
C SER A 14 12.03 -8.03 12.44
N LEU A 15 11.41 -7.79 13.59
CA LEU A 15 10.13 -7.06 13.69
C LEU A 15 10.25 -5.65 13.09
N GLU A 16 11.36 -4.98 13.35
CA GLU A 16 11.66 -3.65 12.81
C GLU A 16 11.66 -3.67 11.26
N ARG A 17 12.33 -4.64 10.63
CA ARG A 17 12.36 -4.77 9.17
C ARG A 17 10.98 -5.03 8.60
N ALA A 18 10.20 -5.92 9.18
CA ALA A 18 8.84 -6.20 8.76
C ALA A 18 7.91 -4.98 8.87
N PHE A 19 8.15 -4.13 9.86
CA PHE A 19 7.36 -2.94 10.14
C PHE A 19 7.77 -1.75 9.25
N LYS A 20 9.08 -1.44 9.17
CA LYS A 20 9.60 -0.23 8.51
C LYS A 20 9.74 -0.37 7.00
N THR A 21 10.13 -1.53 6.47
CA THR A 21 10.42 -1.68 5.05
C THR A 21 9.27 -1.21 4.15
N PRO A 22 8.02 -1.65 4.29
CA PRO A 22 6.94 -1.24 3.39
C PRO A 22 6.58 0.25 3.48
N MET A 23 6.85 0.88 4.61
CA MET A 23 6.55 2.29 4.82
C MET A 23 7.67 3.22 4.35
N LEU A 24 8.93 2.84 4.61
CA LEU A 24 10.10 3.70 4.40
C LEU A 24 10.89 3.38 3.13
N CYS A 25 10.52 2.35 2.38
CA CYS A 25 11.20 1.98 1.15
C CYS A 25 10.85 2.91 -0.02
N ASP A 26 11.59 2.76 -1.10
CA ASP A 26 11.19 3.24 -2.42
C ASP A 26 9.97 2.43 -2.90
N VAL A 27 8.79 3.05 -2.81
CA VAL A 27 7.52 2.37 -3.15
C VAL A 27 7.41 2.00 -4.63
N SER A 28 8.22 2.58 -5.52
CA SER A 28 8.26 2.18 -6.93
C SER A 28 8.77 0.76 -7.12
N LYS A 29 9.58 0.27 -6.18
CA LYS A 29 10.10 -1.11 -6.17
C LYS A 29 9.06 -2.14 -5.73
N ILE A 30 8.11 -1.77 -4.89
CA ILE A 30 7.07 -2.67 -4.40
C ILE A 30 5.77 -2.58 -5.20
N HIS A 31 5.43 -1.41 -5.73
CA HIS A 31 4.24 -1.16 -6.56
C HIS A 31 4.57 -1.22 -8.05
N THR A 32 4.90 -2.41 -8.54
CA THR A 32 5.37 -2.66 -9.92
C THR A 32 4.25 -2.73 -10.96
N GLY A 33 3.00 -2.48 -10.55
CA GLY A 33 1.83 -2.57 -11.41
C GLY A 33 1.29 -3.98 -11.57
N PHE A 34 0.02 -4.09 -11.93
CA PHE A 34 -0.64 -5.38 -12.20
C PHE A 34 -1.92 -5.16 -13.01
N LEU A 35 -1.98 -5.70 -14.23
CA LEU A 35 -3.12 -5.56 -15.15
C LEU A 35 -3.51 -4.08 -15.33
N ILE A 36 -4.66 -3.69 -14.80
CA ILE A 36 -5.19 -2.32 -14.87
C ILE A 36 -4.57 -1.37 -13.84
N LEU A 37 -3.88 -1.89 -12.84
CA LEU A 37 -3.20 -1.08 -11.81
C LEU A 37 -1.83 -0.64 -12.34
N PRO A 38 -1.58 0.66 -12.48
CA PRO A 38 -0.32 1.14 -13.04
C PRO A 38 0.85 0.93 -12.08
N LYS A 39 2.05 0.88 -12.65
CA LYS A 39 3.29 0.89 -11.89
C LYS A 39 3.50 2.27 -11.27
N VAL A 40 3.89 2.33 -10.00
CA VAL A 40 4.40 3.56 -9.39
C VAL A 40 5.78 3.86 -9.97
N THR A 41 6.01 5.09 -10.40
CA THR A 41 7.29 5.54 -10.97
C THR A 41 8.15 6.24 -9.95
N ASN A 42 7.56 7.11 -9.15
CA ASN A 42 8.22 7.87 -8.09
C ASN A 42 7.21 8.45 -7.11
N THR A 43 7.72 8.99 -6.01
CA THR A 43 6.96 9.81 -5.07
C THR A 43 7.68 11.14 -4.86
N THR A 44 6.96 12.15 -4.34
CA THR A 44 7.64 13.34 -3.83
C THR A 44 8.54 12.96 -2.67
N ASP A 45 9.72 13.54 -2.66
CA ASP A 45 10.62 13.44 -1.51
C ASP A 45 10.08 14.31 -0.38
N HIS A 46 9.67 13.69 0.72
CA HIS A 46 9.14 14.37 1.89
C HIS A 46 9.97 13.99 3.11
N LYS A 47 10.77 14.93 3.63
CA LYS A 47 11.71 14.70 4.74
C LYS A 47 11.06 14.14 6.01
N ASP A 48 9.76 14.42 6.19
CA ASP A 48 9.00 13.97 7.36
C ASP A 48 8.18 12.70 7.11
N TRP A 49 8.32 12.07 5.94
CA TRP A 49 7.60 10.84 5.68
C TRP A 49 7.96 9.75 6.71
N GLY A 50 6.95 9.08 7.21
CA GLY A 50 7.09 8.11 8.32
C GLY A 50 6.62 8.67 9.67
N LYS A 51 6.35 9.97 9.79
CA LYS A 51 5.72 10.56 10.96
C LYS A 51 4.21 10.73 10.75
N PRO A 52 3.35 10.46 11.74
CA PRO A 52 1.92 10.75 11.63
C PRO A 52 1.65 12.20 11.21
N GLY A 53 0.72 12.37 10.28
CA GLY A 53 0.41 13.67 9.66
C GLY A 53 1.26 14.01 8.43
N SER A 54 2.30 13.24 8.12
CA SER A 54 3.05 13.42 6.88
C SER A 54 2.29 12.91 5.66
N CYS A 55 2.57 13.52 4.50
CA CYS A 55 1.98 13.10 3.22
C CYS A 55 3.02 13.06 2.12
N LYS A 56 2.75 12.31 1.07
CA LYS A 56 3.53 12.31 -0.17
C LYS A 56 2.64 12.13 -1.39
N LYS A 57 3.01 12.76 -2.50
CA LYS A 57 2.35 12.54 -3.79
C LYS A 57 2.92 11.31 -4.46
N VAL A 58 2.05 10.52 -5.07
CA VAL A 58 2.42 9.30 -5.80
C VAL A 58 2.24 9.53 -7.28
N TYR A 59 3.23 9.14 -8.07
CA TYR A 59 3.23 9.24 -9.52
C TYR A 59 3.28 7.84 -10.14
N VAL A 60 2.56 7.66 -11.23
CA VAL A 60 2.42 6.37 -11.90
C VAL A 60 2.77 6.44 -13.38
N ALA A 61 3.13 5.31 -13.95
CA ALA A 61 3.29 5.15 -15.38
C ALA A 61 1.93 5.22 -16.10
N LYS A 62 1.96 5.56 -17.40
CA LYS A 62 0.78 5.46 -18.27
C LYS A 62 0.29 4.00 -18.30
N SER A 63 -1.03 3.82 -18.21
CA SER A 63 -1.71 2.53 -18.31
C SER A 63 -3.01 2.67 -19.10
N ILE A 64 -3.76 1.57 -19.26
CA ILE A 64 -5.08 1.58 -19.89
C ILE A 64 -6.06 2.49 -19.11
N THR A 65 -5.89 2.57 -17.79
CA THR A 65 -6.80 3.29 -16.89
C THR A 65 -6.30 4.68 -16.49
N GLN A 66 -5.04 5.02 -16.77
CA GLN A 66 -4.44 6.29 -16.35
C GLN A 66 -3.49 6.87 -17.41
N LYS A 67 -3.53 8.20 -17.55
CA LYS A 67 -2.65 8.93 -18.46
C LYS A 67 -1.17 8.93 -18.04
N GLY A 68 -0.88 8.51 -16.79
CA GLY A 68 0.42 8.64 -16.15
C GLY A 68 0.58 9.99 -15.46
N GLY A 69 1.67 10.16 -14.70
CA GLY A 69 1.93 11.35 -13.89
C GLY A 69 1.31 11.24 -12.48
N PHE A 70 0.89 12.36 -11.91
CA PHE A 70 0.30 12.40 -10.56
C PHE A 70 -0.95 11.51 -10.48
N ALA A 71 -1.01 10.65 -9.47
CA ALA A 71 -2.08 9.66 -9.30
C ALA A 71 -2.88 9.83 -8.01
N SER A 72 -2.21 10.06 -6.89
CA SER A 72 -2.85 10.13 -5.57
C SER A 72 -1.92 10.79 -4.54
N VAL A 73 -2.48 11.02 -3.35
CA VAL A 73 -1.72 11.41 -2.15
C VAL A 73 -1.82 10.30 -1.12
N ASP A 74 -0.67 9.90 -0.59
CA ASP A 74 -0.58 9.03 0.58
C ASP A 74 -0.41 9.90 1.83
N ASN A 75 -1.25 9.69 2.83
CA ASN A 75 -1.22 10.38 4.12
C ASN A 75 -0.97 9.35 5.22
N LEU A 76 0.07 9.49 6.01
CA LEU A 76 0.31 8.66 7.18
C LEU A 76 -0.53 9.17 8.35
N ILE A 77 -1.59 8.44 8.69
CA ILE A 77 -2.58 8.86 9.69
C ILE A 77 -2.10 8.51 11.10
N GLU A 78 -1.60 7.30 11.28
CA GLU A 78 -1.22 6.78 12.59
C GLU A 78 -0.03 5.81 12.45
N ARG A 79 0.85 5.82 13.45
CA ARG A 79 1.97 4.89 13.54
C ARG A 79 2.21 4.54 15.01
N LYS A 80 2.16 3.25 15.31
CA LYS A 80 2.59 2.67 16.58
C LYS A 80 3.76 1.74 16.31
N GLU A 81 4.94 2.13 16.77
CA GLU A 81 6.20 1.49 16.42
C GLU A 81 6.17 -0.02 16.64
N ASN A 82 6.59 -0.79 15.62
CA ASN A 82 6.63 -2.24 15.63
C ASN A 82 5.29 -2.96 15.87
N GLN A 83 4.16 -2.26 15.76
CA GLN A 83 2.83 -2.81 15.91
C GLN A 83 1.99 -2.61 14.65
N TYR A 84 1.71 -1.35 14.30
CA TYR A 84 0.92 -1.04 13.12
C TYR A 84 1.15 0.39 12.62
N TRP A 85 0.76 0.62 11.38
CA TRP A 85 0.58 1.95 10.83
C TRP A 85 -0.67 1.98 9.94
N ILE A 86 -1.24 3.18 9.81
CA ILE A 86 -2.43 3.44 9.01
C ILE A 86 -2.11 4.54 8.00
N ILE A 87 -2.32 4.24 6.72
CA ILE A 87 -2.25 5.23 5.66
C ILE A 87 -3.62 5.46 5.03
N GLN A 88 -3.88 6.69 4.63
CA GLN A 88 -4.99 7.05 3.79
C GLN A 88 -4.47 7.47 2.42
N VAL A 89 -5.01 6.88 1.37
CA VAL A 89 -4.73 7.24 -0.01
C VAL A 89 -5.97 7.92 -0.56
N ASP A 90 -5.81 9.14 -1.06
CA ASP A 90 -6.89 9.95 -1.60
C ASP A 90 -6.44 10.82 -2.78
N ASN A 91 -7.25 11.81 -3.17
CA ASN A 91 -6.96 12.68 -4.33
C ASN A 91 -6.67 11.91 -5.62
N PHE A 92 -7.41 10.81 -5.85
CA PHE A 92 -7.24 10.01 -7.05
C PHE A 92 -7.52 10.82 -8.32
N GLN A 93 -6.58 10.80 -9.26
CA GLN A 93 -6.73 11.40 -10.59
C GLN A 93 -7.41 10.45 -11.59
N SER A 94 -7.73 9.25 -11.16
CA SER A 94 -8.44 8.26 -11.97
C SER A 94 -9.92 8.24 -11.60
N TRP A 95 -10.79 8.15 -12.63
CA TRP A 95 -12.23 7.97 -12.45
C TRP A 95 -12.61 6.56 -11.96
N MET A 96 -11.65 5.67 -11.77
CA MET A 96 -11.86 4.24 -11.54
C MET A 96 -12.92 3.95 -10.46
N LEU A 97 -14.05 3.38 -10.88
CA LEU A 97 -15.08 2.78 -10.03
C LEU A 97 -15.60 3.70 -8.91
N SER A 98 -15.46 5.02 -9.05
CA SER A 98 -15.88 6.02 -8.04
C SER A 98 -15.27 5.83 -6.65
N PHE A 99 -14.10 5.23 -6.54
CA PHE A 99 -13.34 5.27 -5.31
C PHE A 99 -12.84 6.69 -5.04
N TYR A 100 -13.05 7.16 -3.82
CA TYR A 100 -12.58 8.48 -3.39
C TYR A 100 -11.52 8.40 -2.29
N LYS A 101 -11.41 7.25 -1.60
CA LYS A 101 -10.45 7.04 -0.51
C LYS A 101 -10.17 5.56 -0.30
N PHE A 102 -8.90 5.23 -0.06
CA PHE A 102 -8.49 3.94 0.50
C PHE A 102 -7.89 4.17 1.87
N VAL A 103 -8.19 3.32 2.84
CA VAL A 103 -7.54 3.30 4.14
C VAL A 103 -6.84 1.96 4.29
N GLY A 104 -5.52 1.99 4.36
CA GLY A 104 -4.66 0.82 4.54
C GLY A 104 -4.17 0.72 5.98
N ARG A 105 -4.31 -0.47 6.58
CA ARG A 105 -3.77 -0.78 7.91
C ARG A 105 -2.81 -1.96 7.80
N TRP A 106 -1.55 -1.71 8.10
CA TRP A 106 -0.48 -2.70 8.20
C TRP A 106 -0.26 -3.05 9.66
N GLU A 107 -0.26 -4.34 9.99
CA GLU A 107 -0.07 -4.83 11.35
C GLU A 107 1.02 -5.89 11.36
N THR A 108 1.87 -5.85 12.38
CA THR A 108 2.93 -6.82 12.59
C THR A 108 2.74 -7.53 13.92
N GLU A 109 2.90 -8.85 13.91
CA GLU A 109 2.81 -9.72 15.08
C GLU A 109 4.03 -10.63 15.13
N LYS A 110 4.77 -10.58 16.24
CA LYS A 110 5.91 -11.47 16.47
C LYS A 110 5.42 -12.88 16.80
N LEU A 111 5.86 -13.86 16.04
CA LEU A 111 5.66 -15.28 16.26
C LEU A 111 6.92 -15.93 16.85
N ALA A 112 6.86 -17.23 17.16
CA ALA A 112 8.06 -18.01 17.53
C ALA A 112 9.06 -18.10 16.35
N ASN A 113 10.33 -18.41 16.67
CA ASN A 113 11.38 -18.68 15.69
C ASN A 113 11.66 -17.54 14.68
N GLU A 114 11.74 -16.30 15.18
CA GLU A 114 12.02 -15.09 14.37
C GLU A 114 11.07 -14.89 13.19
N LYS A 115 9.89 -15.44 13.28
CA LYS A 115 8.83 -15.24 12.30
C LYS A 115 7.95 -14.08 12.70
N ILE A 116 7.62 -13.24 11.72
CA ILE A 116 6.71 -12.11 11.87
C ILE A 116 5.51 -12.35 10.96
N ARG A 117 4.32 -12.39 11.56
CA ARG A 117 3.07 -12.34 10.81
C ARG A 117 2.74 -10.91 10.46
N ILE A 118 2.33 -10.71 9.22
CA ILE A 118 1.87 -9.43 8.72
C ILE A 118 0.44 -9.57 8.25
N ASN A 119 -0.40 -8.67 8.71
CA ASN A 119 -1.77 -8.52 8.23
C ASN A 119 -1.90 -7.14 7.57
N TYR A 120 -2.30 -7.11 6.30
CA TYR A 120 -2.54 -5.86 5.60
C TYR A 120 -3.98 -5.80 5.13
N THR A 121 -4.69 -4.79 5.61
CA THR A 121 -6.11 -4.60 5.32
C THR A 121 -6.31 -3.25 4.63
N TYR A 122 -7.00 -3.27 3.49
CA TYR A 122 -7.51 -2.08 2.83
C TYR A 122 -9.03 -1.98 2.98
N CYS A 123 -9.50 -0.79 3.33
CA CYS A 123 -10.89 -0.37 3.24
C CYS A 123 -11.02 0.59 2.06
N LEU A 124 -11.70 0.17 0.99
CA LEU A 124 -11.93 0.93 -0.22
C LEU A 124 -13.27 1.65 -0.11
N HIS A 125 -13.24 2.97 -0.09
CA HIS A 125 -14.43 3.79 0.04
C HIS A 125 -14.92 4.24 -1.34
N SER A 126 -16.17 3.93 -1.68
CA SER A 126 -16.83 4.36 -2.91
C SER A 126 -18.15 5.05 -2.61
N ASN A 127 -18.57 5.99 -3.47
CA ASN A 127 -19.77 6.79 -3.31
C ASN A 127 -20.87 6.48 -4.33
N ASN A 128 -20.66 5.56 -5.25
CA ASN A 128 -21.63 5.20 -6.28
C ASN A 128 -22.20 3.80 -6.07
N LEU A 129 -23.51 3.72 -5.76
CA LEU A 129 -24.20 2.47 -5.49
C LEU A 129 -24.25 1.55 -6.71
N LEU A 130 -24.43 2.10 -7.91
CA LEU A 130 -24.51 1.34 -9.14
C LEU A 130 -23.18 0.68 -9.51
N LEU A 131 -22.05 1.31 -9.16
CA LEU A 131 -20.71 0.77 -9.39
C LEU A 131 -20.21 -0.11 -8.24
N PHE A 132 -20.92 -0.18 -7.13
CA PHE A 132 -20.46 -0.93 -5.94
C PHE A 132 -20.20 -2.43 -6.21
N PRO A 133 -21.01 -3.17 -6.98
CA PRO A 133 -20.68 -4.56 -7.31
C PRO A 133 -19.33 -4.71 -8.01
N PHE A 134 -19.00 -3.78 -8.92
CA PHE A 134 -17.71 -3.76 -9.61
C PHE A 134 -16.57 -3.38 -8.65
N CYS A 135 -16.80 -2.44 -7.73
CA CYS A 135 -15.86 -2.10 -6.65
C CYS A 135 -15.55 -3.31 -5.78
N TRP A 136 -16.58 -4.10 -5.45
CA TRP A 136 -16.43 -5.31 -4.65
C TRP A 136 -15.61 -6.38 -5.38
N ILE A 137 -15.96 -6.66 -6.65
CA ILE A 137 -15.22 -7.61 -7.52
C ILE A 137 -13.76 -7.15 -7.63
N PHE A 138 -13.52 -5.88 -7.97
CA PHE A 138 -12.19 -5.31 -8.06
C PHE A 138 -11.37 -5.55 -6.79
N GLY A 139 -11.94 -5.23 -5.63
CA GLY A 139 -11.27 -5.42 -4.34
C GLY A 139 -10.95 -6.89 -4.06
N LYS A 140 -11.91 -7.78 -4.25
CA LYS A 140 -11.78 -9.21 -3.91
C LYS A 140 -10.90 -10.00 -4.87
N THR A 141 -10.71 -9.53 -6.09
CA THR A 141 -9.92 -10.21 -7.13
C THR A 141 -8.62 -9.44 -7.42
N PHE A 142 -8.72 -8.35 -8.18
CA PHE A 142 -7.55 -7.62 -8.67
C PHE A 142 -6.69 -7.04 -7.56
N LEU A 143 -7.29 -6.29 -6.64
CA LEU A 143 -6.53 -5.65 -5.56
C LEU A 143 -5.95 -6.70 -4.60
N LYS A 144 -6.72 -7.74 -4.26
CA LYS A 144 -6.21 -8.82 -3.40
C LYS A 144 -5.01 -9.53 -4.00
N THR A 145 -5.04 -9.81 -5.31
CA THR A 145 -3.91 -10.43 -6.03
C THR A 145 -2.72 -9.47 -6.10
N TYR A 146 -2.99 -8.19 -6.35
CA TYR A 146 -1.96 -7.15 -6.34
C TYR A 146 -1.28 -7.01 -4.98
N MET A 147 -2.03 -6.98 -3.87
CA MET A 147 -1.48 -6.93 -2.51
C MET A 147 -0.55 -8.12 -2.21
N LYS A 148 -0.88 -9.32 -2.71
CA LYS A 148 0.01 -10.48 -2.59
C LYS A 148 1.33 -10.29 -3.35
N ARG A 149 1.27 -9.71 -4.56
CA ARG A 149 2.48 -9.38 -5.33
C ARG A 149 3.34 -8.34 -4.60
N VAL A 150 2.71 -7.31 -4.02
CA VAL A 150 3.40 -6.32 -3.18
C VAL A 150 4.11 -7.00 -2.01
N PHE A 151 3.50 -7.99 -1.36
CA PHE A 151 4.16 -8.77 -0.31
C PHE A 151 5.41 -9.51 -0.80
N GLU A 152 5.39 -10.12 -1.99
CA GLU A 152 6.59 -10.79 -2.53
C GLU A 152 7.70 -9.77 -2.84
N ASN A 153 7.35 -8.59 -3.36
CA ASN A 153 8.33 -7.53 -3.60
C ASN A 153 8.94 -7.03 -2.27
N ILE A 154 8.12 -6.80 -1.25
CA ILE A 154 8.60 -6.41 0.10
C ILE A 154 9.49 -7.49 0.70
N LYS A 155 9.14 -8.76 0.54
CA LYS A 155 9.94 -9.89 1.00
C LYS A 155 11.34 -9.88 0.37
N GLY A 156 11.43 -9.62 -0.95
CA GLY A 156 12.71 -9.46 -1.65
C GLY A 156 13.55 -8.35 -1.03
N MET A 157 12.98 -7.18 -0.80
CA MET A 157 13.67 -6.04 -0.19
C MET A 157 14.17 -6.34 1.24
N ILE A 158 13.35 -7.03 2.05
CA ILE A 158 13.72 -7.43 3.41
C ILE A 158 14.91 -8.38 3.39
N TYR A 159 14.87 -9.41 2.53
CA TYR A 159 15.91 -10.44 2.49
C TYR A 159 17.21 -9.93 1.87
N ASN A 160 17.12 -9.01 0.92
CA ASN A 160 18.28 -8.32 0.34
C ASN A 160 18.81 -7.19 1.22
N LYS A 161 18.19 -6.93 2.39
CA LYS A 161 18.56 -5.87 3.32
C LYS A 161 18.66 -4.49 2.65
N GLU A 162 17.74 -4.22 1.70
CA GLU A 162 17.75 -2.93 1.01
C GLU A 162 17.62 -1.77 2.00
N PRO A 163 18.32 -0.64 1.76
CA PRO A 163 18.23 0.53 2.62
C PRO A 163 16.84 1.17 2.55
N TYR A 164 16.47 1.88 3.60
CA TYR A 164 15.29 2.74 3.59
C TYR A 164 15.57 3.99 2.74
N GLN A 165 14.54 4.48 2.05
CA GLN A 165 14.60 5.75 1.33
C GLN A 165 14.35 6.93 2.27
N TYR A 166 13.55 6.69 3.31
CA TYR A 166 13.20 7.68 4.33
C TYR A 166 13.68 7.20 5.71
N GLU A 167 14.14 8.13 6.55
CA GLU A 167 14.56 7.88 7.92
C GLU A 167 13.77 8.72 8.93
#